data_b40851dad80dba830634f29e0a54a5c7
#
_entry.id   b40851dad80dba830634f29e0a54a5c7
#
_cell.length_a   1.000
_cell.length_b   1.000
_cell.length_c   1.000
_cell.angle_alpha   90.00
_cell.angle_beta   90.00
_cell.angle_gamma   90.00
#
_symmetry.space_group_name_H-M   'P 1'
#
loop_
_entity.id
_entity.type
_entity.pdbx_description
1 polymer ?
#
loop_
_entity_poly.entity_id
_entity_poly.type
_entity_poly.pdbx_seq_one_letter_code
_entity_poly.pdbx_strand_id
1 'polypeptide(L)'
;SGLWVNIIGSLLLGLSLVVLSQPLSVLWKAPELANLMWWYLPWALIHGTARFMDFPHMVHHDFQGIFWSKSINGFFFLAGIVGCWLYFGKVELFWLPLMQTVAAIPALLIMLWYRNDYLRWGSYSADWAKRILHFGKFVLGTNISSMLFNKMDLMMVGFFLNPTAVAIYNVATRVTNYLEVPMSGISQVIYPKIAMANSNGSKSEVGALYEKSVGIIVALILPLVIVVLGLSEWVVVLIAGKAYASAAPLLNILVIAVMIKPWGRLFGITLDAIGKPQLNFLLLAISLLLNIGLNVLFISWWGLEGAAIATLTAMVLLVVSGQILIDRIIPISQWNILKQIIQVYTQPRQLLNL
;
A
#
# COMPACT_ATOMS: atom_id res chain seq x y z
N SER A 1 -22.04 -4.57 -13.29
CA SER A 1 -20.85 -5.15 -13.99
C SER A 1 -19.64 -5.24 -13.08
N GLY A 2 -19.29 -4.19 -12.28
CA GLY A 2 -18.08 -4.20 -11.43
C GLY A 2 -18.07 -5.30 -10.37
N LEU A 3 -19.19 -5.53 -9.68
CA LEU A 3 -19.32 -6.60 -8.68
C LEU A 3 -19.05 -7.98 -9.29
N TRP A 4 -19.60 -8.26 -10.47
CA TRP A 4 -19.38 -9.53 -11.17
C TRP A 4 -17.91 -9.73 -11.57
N VAL A 5 -17.27 -8.69 -12.09
CA VAL A 5 -15.82 -8.72 -12.41
C VAL A 5 -15.00 -8.98 -11.15
N ASN A 6 -15.37 -8.37 -10.02
CA ASN A 6 -14.69 -8.59 -8.74
C ASN A 6 -14.87 -10.03 -8.22
N ILE A 7 -16.11 -10.55 -8.21
CA ILE A 7 -16.38 -11.93 -7.74
C ILE A 7 -15.64 -12.94 -8.61
N ILE A 8 -15.74 -12.82 -9.94
CA ILE A 8 -15.04 -13.71 -10.87
C ILE A 8 -13.52 -13.59 -10.68
N GLY A 9 -12.99 -12.37 -10.56
CA GLY A 9 -11.57 -12.14 -10.31
C GLY A 9 -11.09 -12.75 -8.98
N SER A 10 -11.85 -12.60 -7.90
CA SER A 10 -11.54 -13.20 -6.61
C SER A 10 -11.59 -14.73 -6.64
N LEU A 11 -12.55 -15.30 -7.37
CA LEU A 11 -12.64 -16.73 -7.61
C LEU A 11 -11.44 -17.26 -8.40
N LEU A 12 -11.08 -16.60 -9.50
CA LEU A 12 -9.95 -17.01 -10.33
C LEU A 12 -8.63 -16.94 -9.56
N LEU A 13 -8.41 -15.86 -8.80
CA LEU A 13 -7.22 -15.71 -7.93
C LEU A 13 -7.21 -16.78 -6.83
N GLY A 14 -8.34 -17.00 -6.15
CA GLY A 14 -8.42 -18.04 -5.12
C GLY A 14 -8.16 -19.43 -5.69
N LEU A 15 -8.76 -19.78 -6.83
CA LEU A 15 -8.53 -21.05 -7.50
C LEU A 15 -7.08 -21.21 -7.99
N SER A 16 -6.47 -20.13 -8.53
CA SER A 16 -5.07 -20.18 -8.94
C SER A 16 -4.12 -20.45 -7.75
N LEU A 17 -4.38 -19.86 -6.59
CA LEU A 17 -3.62 -20.16 -5.37
C LEU A 17 -3.78 -21.62 -4.94
N VAL A 18 -5.00 -22.17 -5.05
CA VAL A 18 -5.26 -23.57 -4.73
C VAL A 18 -4.53 -24.52 -5.72
N VAL A 19 -4.57 -24.23 -7.02
CA VAL A 19 -3.85 -25.01 -8.04
C VAL A 19 -2.34 -24.95 -7.83
N LEU A 20 -1.82 -23.76 -7.49
CA LEU A 20 -0.40 -23.55 -7.19
C LEU A 20 0.02 -24.04 -5.80
N SER A 21 -0.91 -24.48 -4.96
CA SER A 21 -0.61 -24.85 -3.56
C SER A 21 0.39 -25.98 -3.45
N GLN A 22 0.25 -27.02 -4.28
CA GLN A 22 1.16 -28.17 -4.30
C GLN A 22 2.57 -27.79 -4.78
N PRO A 23 2.76 -27.16 -5.97
CA PRO A 23 4.10 -26.77 -6.41
C PRO A 23 4.76 -25.77 -5.45
N LEU A 24 4.01 -24.84 -4.85
CA LEU A 24 4.55 -23.89 -3.88
C LEU A 24 4.94 -24.57 -2.56
N SER A 25 4.18 -25.55 -2.09
CA SER A 25 4.50 -26.31 -0.87
C SER A 25 5.80 -27.10 -1.01
N VAL A 26 6.06 -27.64 -2.20
CA VAL A 26 7.32 -28.35 -2.52
C VAL A 26 8.47 -27.35 -2.64
N LEU A 27 8.28 -26.26 -3.36
CA LEU A 27 9.30 -25.22 -3.58
C LEU A 27 9.79 -24.61 -2.27
N TRP A 28 8.88 -24.34 -1.33
CA TRP A 28 9.19 -23.74 -0.04
C TRP A 28 9.42 -24.75 1.09
N LYS A 29 9.40 -26.05 0.78
CA LYS A 29 9.58 -27.12 1.76
C LYS A 29 8.61 -27.00 2.96
N ALA A 30 7.38 -26.56 2.68
CA ALA A 30 6.35 -26.30 3.67
C ALA A 30 5.06 -27.07 3.31
N PRO A 31 4.95 -28.36 3.69
CA PRO A 31 3.84 -29.23 3.30
C PRO A 31 2.48 -28.73 3.80
N GLU A 32 2.45 -28.04 4.94
CA GLU A 32 1.23 -27.47 5.51
C GLU A 32 0.63 -26.34 4.66
N LEU A 33 1.44 -25.71 3.80
CA LEU A 33 1.03 -24.58 2.96
C LEU A 33 -0.10 -24.95 2.00
N ALA A 34 -0.07 -26.16 1.45
CA ALA A 34 -1.09 -26.63 0.54
C ALA A 34 -2.48 -26.64 1.18
N ASN A 35 -2.58 -27.17 2.41
CA ASN A 35 -3.83 -27.19 3.17
C ASN A 35 -4.28 -25.78 3.57
N LEU A 36 -3.35 -24.92 3.98
CA LEU A 36 -3.66 -23.54 4.36
C LEU A 36 -4.26 -22.76 3.20
N MET A 37 -3.75 -22.91 1.97
CA MET A 37 -4.26 -22.22 0.78
C MET A 37 -5.72 -22.58 0.48
N TRP A 38 -6.15 -23.82 0.72
CA TRP A 38 -7.54 -24.23 0.60
C TRP A 38 -8.43 -23.47 1.58
N TRP A 39 -7.99 -23.31 2.82
CA TRP A 39 -8.74 -22.60 3.87
C TRP A 39 -8.79 -21.09 3.67
N TYR A 40 -7.88 -20.51 2.87
CA TYR A 40 -7.92 -19.10 2.49
C TYR A 40 -8.90 -18.80 1.34
N LEU A 41 -9.40 -19.80 0.62
CA LEU A 41 -10.33 -19.59 -0.49
C LEU A 41 -11.63 -18.90 -0.06
N PRO A 42 -12.36 -19.35 0.99
CA PRO A 42 -13.56 -18.66 1.47
C PRO A 42 -13.25 -17.22 1.91
N TRP A 43 -12.13 -17.02 2.61
CA TRP A 43 -11.71 -15.67 2.99
C TRP A 43 -11.48 -14.77 1.78
N ALA A 44 -10.82 -15.24 0.75
CA ALA A 44 -10.53 -14.45 -0.45
C ALA A 44 -11.83 -13.96 -1.13
N LEU A 45 -12.89 -14.79 -1.16
CA LEU A 45 -14.19 -14.44 -1.72
C LEU A 45 -14.92 -13.40 -0.85
N ILE A 46 -15.01 -13.64 0.45
CA ILE A 46 -15.71 -12.75 1.38
C ILE A 46 -14.99 -11.41 1.47
N HIS A 47 -13.67 -11.45 1.63
CA HIS A 47 -12.84 -10.25 1.73
C HIS A 47 -12.79 -9.47 0.41
N GLY A 48 -12.71 -10.14 -0.73
CA GLY A 48 -12.77 -9.51 -2.06
C GLY A 48 -14.09 -8.77 -2.26
N THR A 49 -15.21 -9.37 -1.85
CA THR A 49 -16.54 -8.74 -1.91
C THR A 49 -16.63 -7.54 -0.95
N ALA A 50 -16.15 -7.68 0.29
CA ALA A 50 -16.13 -6.58 1.26
C ALA A 50 -15.28 -5.40 0.76
N ARG A 51 -14.13 -5.67 0.16
CA ARG A 51 -13.27 -4.64 -0.45
C ARG A 51 -13.95 -3.93 -1.62
N PHE A 52 -14.74 -4.63 -2.43
CA PHE A 52 -15.52 -3.99 -3.48
C PHE A 52 -16.52 -2.98 -2.92
N MET A 53 -17.11 -3.26 -1.76
CA MET A 53 -18.05 -2.35 -1.10
C MET A 53 -17.39 -1.07 -0.58
N ASP A 54 -16.07 -1.03 -0.40
CA ASP A 54 -15.35 0.21 -0.07
C ASP A 54 -15.58 1.31 -1.15
N PHE A 55 -15.68 0.94 -2.45
CA PHE A 55 -15.79 1.91 -3.54
C PHE A 55 -17.07 2.76 -3.51
N PRO A 56 -18.30 2.21 -3.36
CA PRO A 56 -19.49 3.04 -3.22
C PRO A 56 -19.39 4.02 -2.03
N HIS A 57 -18.89 3.57 -0.88
CA HIS A 57 -18.69 4.43 0.27
C HIS A 57 -17.68 5.55 0.01
N MET A 58 -16.58 5.26 -0.67
CA MET A 58 -15.58 6.27 -1.07
C MET A 58 -16.17 7.32 -2.02
N VAL A 59 -16.99 6.91 -3.00
CA VAL A 59 -17.65 7.83 -3.95
C VAL A 59 -18.60 8.79 -3.22
N HIS A 60 -19.30 8.31 -2.20
CA HIS A 60 -20.20 9.13 -1.39
C HIS A 60 -19.53 9.84 -0.20
N HIS A 61 -18.17 9.80 -0.12
CA HIS A 61 -17.38 10.34 0.98
C HIS A 61 -17.77 9.81 2.37
N ASP A 62 -18.37 8.64 2.42
CA ASP A 62 -18.79 7.97 3.66
C ASP A 62 -17.69 7.04 4.17
N PHE A 63 -16.75 7.60 4.89
CA PHE A 63 -15.63 6.83 5.46
C PHE A 63 -16.00 6.10 6.77
N GLN A 64 -17.15 6.41 7.37
CA GLN A 64 -17.59 5.77 8.62
C GLN A 64 -17.89 4.29 8.42
N GLY A 65 -18.60 3.94 7.33
CA GLY A 65 -18.88 2.55 6.98
C GLY A 65 -17.59 1.74 6.81
N ILE A 66 -16.61 2.31 6.09
CA ILE A 66 -15.29 1.70 5.88
C ILE A 66 -14.56 1.53 7.21
N PHE A 67 -14.58 2.55 8.08
CA PHE A 67 -13.93 2.50 9.39
C PHE A 67 -14.52 1.39 10.26
N TRP A 68 -15.84 1.34 10.40
CA TRP A 68 -16.50 0.32 11.22
C TRP A 68 -16.28 -1.10 10.70
N SER A 69 -16.38 -1.29 9.38
CA SER A 69 -16.10 -2.60 8.76
C SER A 69 -14.70 -3.09 9.08
N LYS A 70 -13.67 -2.24 8.90
CA LYS A 70 -12.27 -2.60 9.17
C LYS A 70 -11.99 -2.81 10.66
N SER A 71 -12.57 -1.97 11.52
CA SER A 71 -12.41 -2.07 12.98
C SER A 71 -13.04 -3.35 13.52
N ILE A 72 -14.21 -3.71 13.04
CA ILE A 72 -14.92 -4.93 13.44
C ILE A 72 -14.19 -6.17 12.92
N ASN A 73 -13.71 -6.15 11.67
CA ASN A 73 -12.87 -7.24 11.16
C ASN A 73 -11.64 -7.46 12.05
N GLY A 74 -10.91 -6.38 12.36
CA GLY A 74 -9.73 -6.44 13.24
C GLY A 74 -10.05 -6.93 14.64
N PHE A 75 -11.15 -6.45 15.22
CA PHE A 75 -11.59 -6.86 16.56
C PHE A 75 -11.94 -8.36 16.62
N PHE A 76 -12.77 -8.86 15.70
CA PHE A 76 -13.14 -10.27 15.68
C PHE A 76 -11.96 -11.19 15.37
N PHE A 77 -11.03 -10.76 14.52
CA PHE A 77 -9.81 -11.51 14.24
C PHE A 77 -8.93 -11.60 15.49
N LEU A 78 -8.69 -10.48 16.18
CA LEU A 78 -7.91 -10.44 17.41
C LEU A 78 -8.59 -11.26 18.52
N ALA A 79 -9.90 -11.08 18.71
CA ALA A 79 -10.67 -11.84 19.69
C ALA A 79 -10.60 -13.36 19.41
N GLY A 80 -10.65 -13.75 18.14
CA GLY A 80 -10.45 -15.15 17.73
C GLY A 80 -9.09 -15.69 18.12
N ILE A 81 -8.00 -14.94 17.84
CA ILE A 81 -6.63 -15.34 18.23
C ILE A 81 -6.51 -15.48 19.75
N VAL A 82 -6.98 -14.47 20.50
CA VAL A 82 -6.93 -14.47 21.96
C VAL A 82 -7.78 -15.62 22.54
N GLY A 83 -8.98 -15.83 21.99
CA GLY A 83 -9.86 -16.94 22.38
C GLY A 83 -9.21 -18.31 22.18
N CYS A 84 -8.58 -18.53 21.02
CA CYS A 84 -7.82 -19.78 20.78
C CYS A 84 -6.64 -19.94 21.73
N TRP A 85 -5.90 -18.86 21.98
CA TRP A 85 -4.79 -18.91 22.91
C TRP A 85 -5.25 -19.24 24.35
N LEU A 86 -6.34 -18.63 24.79
CA LEU A 86 -6.89 -18.88 26.13
C LEU A 86 -7.44 -20.31 26.29
N TYR A 87 -8.06 -20.86 25.22
CA TYR A 87 -8.71 -22.17 25.30
C TYR A 87 -7.73 -23.32 25.04
N PHE A 88 -6.85 -23.20 24.04
CA PHE A 88 -5.91 -24.28 23.65
C PHE A 88 -4.49 -24.06 24.14
N GLY A 89 -4.15 -22.90 24.77
CA GLY A 89 -2.79 -22.57 25.21
C GLY A 89 -1.81 -22.27 24.07
N LYS A 90 -2.21 -22.49 22.82
CA LYS A 90 -1.41 -22.24 21.61
C LYS A 90 -2.32 -21.84 20.44
N VAL A 91 -1.76 -21.12 19.48
CA VAL A 91 -2.42 -20.81 18.22
C VAL A 91 -1.74 -21.59 17.11
N GLU A 92 -2.38 -22.58 16.56
CA GLU A 92 -1.88 -23.34 15.42
C GLU A 92 -2.14 -22.56 14.13
N LEU A 93 -1.25 -22.69 13.15
CA LEU A 93 -1.28 -21.95 11.89
C LEU A 93 -2.60 -22.16 11.12
N PHE A 94 -3.21 -23.32 11.25
CA PHE A 94 -4.50 -23.69 10.66
C PHE A 94 -5.67 -22.79 11.09
N TRP A 95 -5.68 -22.31 12.35
CA TRP A 95 -6.76 -21.46 12.84
C TRP A 95 -6.78 -20.07 12.23
N LEU A 96 -5.65 -19.56 11.72
CA LEU A 96 -5.55 -18.20 11.20
C LEU A 96 -6.47 -17.93 9.99
N PRO A 97 -6.48 -18.76 8.92
CA PRO A 97 -7.40 -18.57 7.80
C PRO A 97 -8.87 -18.63 8.20
N LEU A 98 -9.21 -19.54 9.10
CA LEU A 98 -10.57 -19.74 9.57
C LEU A 98 -11.05 -18.53 10.38
N MET A 99 -10.22 -18.00 11.28
CA MET A 99 -10.52 -16.79 12.03
C MET A 99 -10.64 -15.56 11.15
N GLN A 100 -9.77 -15.42 10.14
CA GLN A 100 -9.87 -14.34 9.17
C GLN A 100 -11.16 -14.43 8.37
N THR A 101 -11.57 -15.65 7.99
CA THR A 101 -12.84 -15.88 7.28
C THR A 101 -14.03 -15.50 8.15
N VAL A 102 -14.07 -15.98 9.40
CA VAL A 102 -15.15 -15.67 10.35
C VAL A 102 -15.20 -14.18 10.66
N ALA A 103 -14.06 -13.51 10.85
CA ALA A 103 -13.98 -12.08 11.09
C ALA A 103 -14.43 -11.23 9.90
N ALA A 104 -14.26 -11.72 8.67
CA ALA A 104 -14.67 -11.01 7.47
C ALA A 104 -16.20 -11.01 7.26
N ILE A 105 -16.93 -11.99 7.82
CA ILE A 105 -18.40 -12.08 7.68
C ILE A 105 -19.11 -10.88 8.31
N PRO A 106 -18.94 -10.54 9.61
CA PRO A 106 -19.60 -9.38 10.19
C PRO A 106 -19.16 -8.06 9.55
N ALA A 107 -17.91 -7.97 9.11
CA ALA A 107 -17.43 -6.81 8.37
C ALA A 107 -18.19 -6.61 7.05
N LEU A 108 -18.41 -7.68 6.29
CA LEU A 108 -19.22 -7.64 5.06
C LEU A 108 -20.68 -7.31 5.36
N LEU A 109 -21.28 -7.93 6.38
CA LEU A 109 -22.68 -7.67 6.76
C LEU A 109 -22.92 -6.22 7.14
N ILE A 110 -21.98 -5.60 7.85
CA ILE A 110 -22.07 -4.17 8.20
C ILE A 110 -22.01 -3.30 6.95
N MET A 111 -21.12 -3.57 6.02
CA MET A 111 -21.05 -2.84 4.75
C MET A 111 -22.34 -2.96 3.94
N LEU A 112 -22.96 -4.13 3.93
CA LEU A 112 -24.24 -4.35 3.23
C LEU A 112 -25.43 -3.69 3.94
N TRP A 113 -25.38 -3.61 5.27
CA TRP A 113 -26.49 -3.06 6.07
C TRP A 113 -26.43 -1.55 6.24
N TYR A 114 -25.22 -1.00 6.40
CA TYR A 114 -25.03 0.40 6.80
C TYR A 114 -25.56 1.42 5.77
N ARG A 115 -25.44 1.13 4.47
CA ARG A 115 -25.92 1.98 3.37
C ARG A 115 -26.23 1.13 2.14
N ASN A 116 -27.27 0.29 2.24
CA ASN A 116 -27.71 -0.56 1.13
C ASN A 116 -28.22 0.24 -0.09
N ASP A 117 -28.62 1.50 0.10
CA ASP A 117 -29.02 2.45 -0.94
C ASP A 117 -27.88 2.81 -1.93
N TYR A 118 -26.61 2.64 -1.53
CA TYR A 118 -25.47 2.81 -2.43
C TYR A 118 -25.32 1.64 -3.43
N LEU A 119 -25.93 0.50 -3.13
CA LEU A 119 -25.88 -0.69 -3.97
C LEU A 119 -27.10 -0.71 -4.90
N ARG A 120 -26.90 -0.26 -6.14
CA ARG A 120 -27.91 -0.46 -7.19
C ARG A 120 -27.54 -1.72 -7.99
N TRP A 121 -28.40 -2.73 -7.91
CA TRP A 121 -28.29 -3.93 -8.72
C TRP A 121 -28.63 -3.57 -10.16
N GLY A 122 -27.60 -3.44 -11.01
CA GLY A 122 -27.75 -3.15 -12.43
C GLY A 122 -27.48 -4.41 -13.26
N SER A 123 -27.96 -4.40 -14.51
CA SER A 123 -27.68 -5.46 -15.49
C SER A 123 -26.20 -5.53 -15.84
N TYR A 124 -25.75 -6.72 -16.21
CA TYR A 124 -24.40 -6.92 -16.77
C TYR A 124 -24.28 -6.19 -18.11
N SER A 125 -23.21 -5.44 -18.30
CA SER A 125 -22.85 -4.81 -19.56
C SER A 125 -21.44 -5.23 -19.94
N ALA A 126 -21.30 -5.86 -21.10
CA ALA A 126 -20.02 -6.32 -21.62
C ALA A 126 -19.05 -5.15 -21.92
N ASP A 127 -19.58 -4.00 -22.35
CA ASP A 127 -18.76 -2.82 -22.64
C ASP A 127 -18.16 -2.23 -21.38
N TRP A 128 -18.93 -2.14 -20.29
CA TRP A 128 -18.41 -1.73 -19.00
C TRP A 128 -17.39 -2.73 -18.44
N ALA A 129 -17.64 -4.04 -18.59
CA ALA A 129 -16.70 -5.07 -18.17
C ALA A 129 -15.36 -4.93 -18.94
N LYS A 130 -15.40 -4.73 -20.27
CA LYS A 130 -14.19 -4.49 -21.08
C LYS A 130 -13.43 -3.23 -20.64
N ARG A 131 -14.13 -2.12 -20.37
CA ARG A 131 -13.50 -0.90 -19.87
C ARG A 131 -12.83 -1.11 -18.51
N ILE A 132 -13.51 -1.77 -17.57
CA ILE A 132 -12.97 -2.10 -16.24
C ILE A 132 -11.73 -2.99 -16.38
N LEU A 133 -11.76 -4.02 -17.21
CA LEU A 133 -10.62 -4.91 -17.43
C LEU A 133 -9.47 -4.21 -18.13
N HIS A 134 -9.75 -3.35 -19.13
CA HIS A 134 -8.72 -2.59 -19.82
C HIS A 134 -7.99 -1.62 -18.89
N PHE A 135 -8.71 -0.91 -18.03
CA PHE A 135 -8.13 -0.04 -17.00
C PHE A 135 -7.44 -0.88 -15.90
N GLY A 136 -8.14 -1.90 -15.41
CA GLY A 136 -7.72 -2.73 -14.27
C GLY A 136 -6.43 -3.50 -14.51
N LYS A 137 -6.14 -3.93 -15.75
CA LYS A 137 -4.87 -4.62 -16.06
C LYS A 137 -3.63 -3.75 -15.77
N PHE A 138 -3.70 -2.45 -16.03
CA PHE A 138 -2.60 -1.53 -15.72
C PHE A 138 -2.52 -1.23 -14.22
N VAL A 139 -3.67 -1.04 -13.54
CA VAL A 139 -3.71 -0.88 -12.09
C VAL A 139 -3.18 -2.14 -11.39
N LEU A 140 -3.54 -3.32 -11.87
CA LEU A 140 -2.99 -4.59 -11.36
C LEU A 140 -1.47 -4.65 -11.56
N GLY A 141 -1.00 -4.33 -12.76
CA GLY A 141 0.43 -4.24 -13.07
C GLY A 141 1.16 -3.25 -12.16
N THR A 142 0.57 -2.06 -11.94
CA THR A 142 1.08 -1.06 -11.00
C THR A 142 1.19 -1.62 -9.58
N ASN A 143 0.15 -2.29 -9.07
CA ASN A 143 0.15 -2.87 -7.73
C ASN A 143 1.20 -3.97 -7.57
N ILE A 144 1.33 -4.86 -8.56
CA ILE A 144 2.36 -5.91 -8.58
C ILE A 144 3.75 -5.27 -8.61
N SER A 145 3.99 -4.31 -9.50
CA SER A 145 5.28 -3.60 -9.60
C SER A 145 5.62 -2.87 -8.30
N SER A 146 4.64 -2.22 -7.67
CA SER A 146 4.81 -1.54 -6.39
C SER A 146 5.12 -2.53 -5.26
N MET A 147 4.42 -3.66 -5.21
CA MET A 147 4.67 -4.72 -4.23
C MET A 147 6.08 -5.31 -4.39
N LEU A 148 6.48 -5.60 -5.62
CA LEU A 148 7.82 -6.09 -5.93
C LEU A 148 8.87 -5.03 -5.59
N PHE A 149 8.67 -3.77 -5.97
CA PHE A 149 9.58 -2.67 -5.63
C PHE A 149 9.82 -2.59 -4.11
N ASN A 150 8.76 -2.68 -3.29
CA ASN A 150 8.87 -2.62 -1.84
C ASN A 150 9.47 -3.88 -1.17
N LYS A 151 9.54 -5.01 -1.87
CA LYS A 151 10.05 -6.28 -1.33
C LYS A 151 11.35 -6.74 -1.98
N MET A 152 11.69 -6.15 -3.13
CA MET A 152 12.85 -6.56 -3.92
C MET A 152 14.15 -6.42 -3.13
N ASP A 153 14.30 -5.35 -2.37
CA ASP A 153 15.49 -5.13 -1.56
C ASP A 153 15.73 -6.26 -0.56
N LEU A 154 14.68 -6.71 0.17
CA LEU A 154 14.78 -7.86 1.08
C LEU A 154 15.15 -9.15 0.35
N MET A 155 14.61 -9.37 -0.86
CA MET A 155 14.93 -10.54 -1.66
C MET A 155 16.39 -10.48 -2.15
N MET A 156 16.83 -9.31 -2.61
CA MET A 156 18.21 -9.10 -3.09
C MET A 156 19.22 -9.21 -1.94
N VAL A 157 18.92 -8.63 -0.77
CA VAL A 157 19.75 -8.79 0.43
C VAL A 157 19.86 -10.28 0.82
N GLY A 158 18.75 -11.01 0.76
CA GLY A 158 18.76 -12.46 1.05
C GLY A 158 19.56 -13.27 0.04
N PHE A 159 19.51 -12.88 -1.23
CA PHE A 159 20.22 -13.55 -2.31
C PHE A 159 21.74 -13.28 -2.30
N PHE A 160 22.14 -12.01 -2.07
CA PHE A 160 23.56 -11.61 -2.16
C PHE A 160 24.31 -11.69 -0.83
N LEU A 161 23.62 -11.61 0.32
CA LEU A 161 24.27 -11.59 1.63
C LEU A 161 23.88 -12.83 2.44
N ASN A 162 23.12 -12.67 3.51
CA ASN A 162 22.78 -13.76 4.44
C ASN A 162 21.47 -13.47 5.20
N PRO A 163 20.87 -14.47 5.86
CA PRO A 163 19.64 -14.31 6.63
C PRO A 163 19.71 -13.27 7.76
N THR A 164 20.86 -13.08 8.39
CA THR A 164 21.07 -12.06 9.41
C THR A 164 20.94 -10.66 8.83
N ALA A 165 21.52 -10.41 7.65
CA ALA A 165 21.37 -9.15 6.93
C ALA A 165 19.90 -8.87 6.56
N VAL A 166 19.15 -9.90 6.14
CA VAL A 166 17.70 -9.79 5.89
C VAL A 166 16.94 -9.39 7.15
N ALA A 167 17.28 -9.97 8.30
CA ALA A 167 16.65 -9.64 9.57
C ALA A 167 16.91 -8.16 9.95
N ILE A 168 18.15 -7.68 9.83
CA ILE A 168 18.54 -6.29 10.10
C ILE A 168 17.79 -5.33 9.14
N TYR A 169 17.78 -5.61 7.84
CA TYR A 169 17.07 -4.81 6.85
C TYR A 169 15.56 -4.76 7.13
N ASN A 170 14.97 -5.90 7.51
CA ASN A 170 13.55 -6.00 7.82
C ASN A 170 13.16 -5.14 9.04
N VAL A 171 14.01 -5.06 10.07
CA VAL A 171 13.78 -4.19 11.22
C VAL A 171 13.71 -2.72 10.77
N ALA A 172 14.67 -2.25 9.98
CA ALA A 172 14.67 -0.88 9.47
C ALA A 172 13.43 -0.59 8.60
N THR A 173 13.05 -1.51 7.71
CA THR A 173 11.86 -1.34 6.86
C THR A 173 10.55 -1.37 7.64
N ARG A 174 10.46 -2.10 8.76
CA ARG A 174 9.27 -2.05 9.63
C ARG A 174 9.06 -0.67 10.23
N VAL A 175 10.13 -0.03 10.70
CA VAL A 175 10.04 1.34 11.25
C VAL A 175 9.55 2.30 10.17
N THR A 176 10.12 2.24 8.95
CA THR A 176 9.68 3.12 7.85
C THR A 176 8.22 2.92 7.46
N ASN A 177 7.71 1.67 7.51
CA ASN A 177 6.31 1.39 7.21
C ASN A 177 5.34 2.10 8.17
N TYR A 178 5.69 2.27 9.45
CA TYR A 178 4.87 3.04 10.39
C TYR A 178 4.81 4.53 10.03
N LEU A 179 5.89 5.08 9.49
CA LEU A 179 5.92 6.47 9.03
C LEU A 179 5.03 6.70 7.79
N GLU A 180 4.71 5.66 7.04
CA GLU A 180 3.88 5.73 5.83
C GLU A 180 2.36 5.69 6.12
N VAL A 181 1.95 5.42 7.35
CA VAL A 181 0.51 5.30 7.71
C VAL A 181 -0.30 6.55 7.35
N PRO A 182 0.14 7.79 7.66
CA PRO A 182 -0.59 9.00 7.28
C PRO A 182 -0.81 9.12 5.77
N MET A 183 0.18 8.68 4.99
CA MET A 183 0.14 8.71 3.52
C MET A 183 -1.01 7.86 2.96
N SER A 184 -1.25 6.70 3.54
CA SER A 184 -2.31 5.80 3.08
C SER A 184 -3.71 6.36 3.36
N GLY A 185 -3.91 7.04 4.50
CA GLY A 185 -5.17 7.68 4.87
C GLY A 185 -5.52 8.82 3.91
N ILE A 186 -4.59 9.73 3.69
CA ILE A 186 -4.80 10.87 2.77
C ILE A 186 -5.03 10.38 1.33
N SER A 187 -4.33 9.34 0.89
CA SER A 187 -4.50 8.76 -0.44
C SER A 187 -5.93 8.30 -0.72
N GLN A 188 -6.60 7.71 0.26
CA GLN A 188 -7.98 7.23 0.12
C GLN A 188 -8.99 8.37 -0.03
N VAL A 189 -8.75 9.50 0.65
CA VAL A 189 -9.62 10.67 0.59
C VAL A 189 -9.42 11.48 -0.69
N ILE A 190 -8.18 11.58 -1.15
CA ILE A 190 -7.85 12.47 -2.27
C ILE A 190 -8.17 11.86 -3.64
N TYR A 191 -8.10 10.54 -3.79
CA TYR A 191 -8.37 9.87 -5.07
C TYR A 191 -9.72 10.25 -5.68
N PRO A 192 -10.88 10.13 -4.97
CA PRO A 192 -12.17 10.49 -5.53
C PRO A 192 -12.30 11.98 -5.80
N LYS A 193 -11.65 12.86 -5.01
CA LYS A 193 -11.67 14.32 -5.24
C LYS A 193 -10.95 14.69 -6.52
N ILE A 194 -9.77 14.10 -6.78
CA ILE A 194 -9.03 14.30 -8.04
C ILE A 194 -9.84 13.80 -9.22
N ALA A 195 -10.46 12.61 -9.11
CA ALA A 195 -11.29 12.06 -10.19
C ALA A 195 -12.47 12.97 -10.51
N MET A 196 -13.11 13.56 -9.50
CA MET A 196 -14.23 14.50 -9.66
C MET A 196 -13.75 15.82 -10.30
N ALA A 197 -12.66 16.42 -9.84
CA ALA A 197 -12.09 17.62 -10.43
C ALA A 197 -11.69 17.41 -11.91
N ASN A 198 -11.14 16.23 -12.22
CA ASN A 198 -10.83 15.86 -13.60
C ASN A 198 -12.08 15.69 -14.47
N SER A 199 -13.16 15.10 -13.94
CA SER A 199 -14.43 14.97 -14.67
C SER A 199 -15.08 16.32 -15.00
N ASN A 200 -14.86 17.32 -14.16
CA ASN A 200 -15.29 18.71 -14.38
C ASN A 200 -14.36 19.47 -15.36
N GLY A 201 -13.32 18.84 -15.88
CA GLY A 201 -12.36 19.44 -16.81
C GLY A 201 -11.36 20.40 -16.18
N SER A 202 -11.31 20.52 -14.86
CA SER A 202 -10.47 21.50 -14.14
C SER A 202 -9.07 20.95 -13.83
N LYS A 203 -8.13 21.05 -14.78
CA LYS A 203 -6.73 20.66 -14.55
C LYS A 203 -6.06 21.47 -13.43
N SER A 204 -6.43 22.74 -13.28
CA SER A 204 -5.91 23.61 -12.21
C SER A 204 -6.31 23.12 -10.83
N GLU A 205 -7.57 22.68 -10.68
CA GLU A 205 -8.07 22.10 -9.41
C GLU A 205 -7.37 20.79 -9.07
N VAL A 206 -7.16 19.93 -10.08
CA VAL A 206 -6.37 18.69 -9.91
C VAL A 206 -4.96 18.99 -9.43
N GLY A 207 -4.30 19.99 -10.03
CA GLY A 207 -2.97 20.44 -9.59
C GLY A 207 -2.96 20.96 -8.16
N ALA A 208 -3.93 21.81 -7.80
CA ALA A 208 -4.06 22.34 -6.44
C ALA A 208 -4.31 21.23 -5.40
N LEU A 209 -5.15 20.24 -5.71
CA LEU A 209 -5.39 19.06 -4.85
C LEU A 209 -4.12 18.22 -4.66
N TYR A 210 -3.36 18.01 -5.75
CA TYR A 210 -2.08 17.33 -5.69
C TYR A 210 -1.08 18.07 -4.78
N GLU A 211 -0.83 19.35 -5.04
CA GLU A 211 0.10 20.21 -4.28
C GLU A 211 -0.26 20.24 -2.78
N LYS A 212 -1.54 20.44 -2.48
CA LYS A 212 -2.06 20.47 -1.11
C LYS A 212 -1.83 19.12 -0.41
N SER A 213 -2.12 18.02 -1.09
CA SER A 213 -2.02 16.68 -0.48
C SER A 213 -0.57 16.28 -0.23
N VAL A 214 0.34 16.54 -1.17
CA VAL A 214 1.78 16.31 -0.97
C VAL A 214 2.26 17.15 0.21
N GLY A 215 1.91 18.45 0.25
CA GLY A 215 2.31 19.36 1.33
C GLY A 215 1.85 18.88 2.71
N ILE A 216 0.60 18.44 2.82
CA ILE A 216 0.05 17.94 4.09
C ILE A 216 0.74 16.64 4.53
N ILE A 217 0.95 15.68 3.62
CA ILE A 217 1.62 14.43 3.96
C ILE A 217 3.04 14.70 4.44
N VAL A 218 3.79 15.54 3.71
CA VAL A 218 5.16 15.91 4.08
C VAL A 218 5.18 16.60 5.45
N ALA A 219 4.28 17.54 5.69
CA ALA A 219 4.18 18.22 6.99
C ALA A 219 3.89 17.27 8.15
N LEU A 220 3.04 16.23 7.93
CA LEU A 220 2.75 15.23 8.96
C LEU A 220 3.91 14.27 9.21
N ILE A 221 4.65 13.91 8.17
CA ILE A 221 5.75 12.93 8.27
C ILE A 221 7.05 13.61 8.77
N LEU A 222 7.28 14.86 8.44
CA LEU A 222 8.53 15.57 8.73
C LEU A 222 8.94 15.52 10.21
N PRO A 223 8.07 15.84 11.21
CA PRO A 223 8.46 15.75 12.61
C PRO A 223 8.80 14.31 13.02
N LEU A 224 8.08 13.31 12.51
CA LEU A 224 8.36 11.90 12.78
C LEU A 224 9.72 11.49 12.22
N VAL A 225 10.05 11.93 11.01
CA VAL A 225 11.34 11.69 10.36
C VAL A 225 12.47 12.33 11.17
N ILE A 226 12.33 13.57 11.62
CA ILE A 226 13.33 14.25 12.45
C ILE A 226 13.58 13.48 13.77
N VAL A 227 12.52 13.03 14.43
CA VAL A 227 12.63 12.22 15.65
C VAL A 227 13.35 10.90 15.37
N VAL A 228 12.98 10.19 14.30
CA VAL A 228 13.61 8.90 13.98
C VAL A 228 15.08 9.09 13.57
N LEU A 229 15.43 10.13 12.82
CA LEU A 229 16.82 10.43 12.45
C LEU A 229 17.67 10.77 13.69
N GLY A 230 17.12 11.54 14.64
CA GLY A 230 17.82 11.90 15.87
C GLY A 230 17.96 10.77 16.89
N LEU A 231 17.04 9.80 16.87
CA LEU A 231 16.94 8.74 17.85
C LEU A 231 16.95 7.32 17.22
N SER A 232 17.56 7.17 16.04
CA SER A 232 17.46 5.95 15.24
C SER A 232 17.88 4.69 16.00
N GLU A 233 18.98 4.73 16.74
CA GLU A 233 19.47 3.60 17.55
C GLU A 233 18.47 3.24 18.65
N TRP A 234 17.98 4.26 19.38
CA TRP A 234 16.99 4.07 20.44
C TRP A 234 15.67 3.48 19.88
N VAL A 235 15.19 3.99 18.75
CA VAL A 235 13.99 3.46 18.07
C VAL A 235 14.17 2.01 17.68
N VAL A 236 15.31 1.64 17.09
CA VAL A 236 15.62 0.25 16.70
C VAL A 236 15.67 -0.64 17.94
N VAL A 237 16.38 -0.21 19.00
CA VAL A 237 16.51 -1.01 20.22
C VAL A 237 15.16 -1.19 20.93
N LEU A 238 14.30 -0.17 20.92
CA LEU A 238 12.97 -0.23 21.51
C LEU A 238 12.06 -1.25 20.78
N ILE A 239 12.14 -1.28 19.45
CA ILE A 239 11.23 -2.10 18.62
C ILE A 239 11.74 -3.54 18.46
N ALA A 240 13.05 -3.73 18.31
CA ALA A 240 13.64 -5.01 17.94
C ALA A 240 14.67 -5.56 18.95
N GLY A 241 15.06 -4.75 19.94
CA GLY A 241 16.06 -5.11 20.94
C GLY A 241 17.49 -4.76 20.54
N LYS A 242 18.39 -4.83 21.53
CA LYS A 242 19.81 -4.42 21.37
C LYS A 242 20.56 -5.21 20.30
N ALA A 243 20.18 -6.45 20.03
CA ALA A 243 20.80 -7.28 18.98
C ALA A 243 20.69 -6.68 17.58
N TYR A 244 19.74 -5.77 17.35
CA TYR A 244 19.50 -5.12 16.06
C TYR A 244 19.97 -3.66 15.99
N ALA A 245 20.75 -3.17 16.96
CA ALA A 245 21.24 -1.79 16.98
C ALA A 245 21.99 -1.41 15.68
N SER A 246 22.65 -2.37 15.05
CA SER A 246 23.33 -2.20 13.75
C SER A 246 22.39 -1.82 12.59
N ALA A 247 21.06 -1.89 12.77
CA ALA A 247 20.09 -1.42 11.78
C ALA A 247 19.91 0.12 11.78
N ALA A 248 20.45 0.85 12.76
CA ALA A 248 20.24 2.29 12.88
C ALA A 248 20.82 3.11 11.70
N PRO A 249 22.05 2.88 11.19
CA PRO A 249 22.54 3.58 10.01
C PRO A 249 21.68 3.32 8.77
N LEU A 250 21.24 2.08 8.60
CA LEU A 250 20.36 1.66 7.52
C LEU A 250 18.99 2.36 7.60
N LEU A 251 18.43 2.45 8.81
CA LEU A 251 17.18 3.15 9.08
C LEU A 251 17.29 4.62 8.66
N ASN A 252 18.41 5.29 8.95
CA ASN A 252 18.61 6.70 8.58
C ASN A 252 18.52 6.89 7.05
N ILE A 253 19.13 6.01 6.26
CA ILE A 253 19.04 6.09 4.79
C ILE A 253 17.59 5.88 4.32
N LEU A 254 16.93 4.85 4.84
CA LEU A 254 15.55 4.52 4.45
C LEU A 254 14.53 5.59 4.88
N VAL A 255 14.74 6.25 6.01
CA VAL A 255 13.88 7.34 6.49
C VAL A 255 13.98 8.57 5.57
N ILE A 256 15.17 8.85 5.00
CA ILE A 256 15.31 9.89 3.96
C ILE A 256 14.48 9.52 2.72
N ALA A 257 14.48 8.24 2.32
CA ALA A 257 13.63 7.78 1.22
C ALA A 257 12.14 7.97 1.52
N VAL A 258 11.68 7.76 2.77
CA VAL A 258 10.29 8.01 3.19
C VAL A 258 9.87 9.47 2.98
N MET A 259 10.77 10.44 3.18
CA MET A 259 10.47 11.86 2.93
C MET A 259 10.15 12.16 1.45
N ILE A 260 10.67 11.37 0.53
CA ILE A 260 10.50 11.56 -0.91
C ILE A 260 9.23 10.83 -1.41
N LYS A 261 8.82 9.75 -0.73
CA LYS A 261 7.66 8.92 -1.11
C LYS A 261 6.33 9.66 -1.34
N PRO A 262 5.97 10.74 -0.62
CA PRO A 262 4.72 11.47 -0.85
C PRO A 262 4.53 11.91 -2.31
N TRP A 263 5.57 12.44 -2.94
CA TRP A 263 5.51 12.83 -4.36
C TRP A 263 5.23 11.64 -5.28
N GLY A 264 5.95 10.53 -5.08
CA GLY A 264 5.76 9.30 -5.87
C GLY A 264 4.38 8.68 -5.66
N ARG A 265 3.89 8.67 -4.42
CA ARG A 265 2.56 8.13 -4.09
C ARG A 265 1.43 8.94 -4.71
N LEU A 266 1.46 10.26 -4.50
CA LEU A 266 0.40 11.15 -4.99
C LEU A 266 0.42 11.28 -6.52
N PHE A 267 1.60 11.30 -7.14
CA PHE A 267 1.73 11.28 -8.58
C PHE A 267 1.06 10.04 -9.19
N GLY A 268 1.31 8.84 -8.65
CA GLY A 268 0.67 7.61 -9.12
C GLY A 268 -0.86 7.65 -8.97
N ILE A 269 -1.34 8.07 -7.80
CA ILE A 269 -2.77 8.24 -7.51
C ILE A 269 -3.42 9.23 -8.48
N THR A 270 -2.75 10.34 -8.75
CA THR A 270 -3.26 11.37 -9.68
C THR A 270 -3.34 10.83 -11.09
N LEU A 271 -2.32 10.12 -11.59
CA LEU A 271 -2.38 9.49 -12.91
C LEU A 271 -3.52 8.49 -13.03
N ASP A 272 -3.74 7.67 -12.01
CA ASP A 272 -4.84 6.70 -11.99
C ASP A 272 -6.20 7.43 -11.99
N ALA A 273 -6.35 8.48 -11.18
CA ALA A 273 -7.59 9.25 -11.06
C ALA A 273 -7.95 10.06 -12.33
N ILE A 274 -6.95 10.50 -13.10
CA ILE A 274 -7.18 11.18 -14.39
C ILE A 274 -7.28 10.22 -15.58
N GLY A 275 -7.34 8.91 -15.33
CA GLY A 275 -7.53 7.88 -16.35
C GLY A 275 -6.27 7.53 -17.16
N LYS A 276 -5.08 7.76 -16.62
CA LYS A 276 -3.78 7.43 -17.25
C LYS A 276 -2.97 6.36 -16.48
N PRO A 277 -3.57 5.22 -16.07
CA PRO A 277 -2.87 4.20 -15.28
C PRO A 277 -1.73 3.53 -16.05
N GLN A 278 -1.74 3.59 -17.41
CA GLN A 278 -0.65 3.07 -18.23
C GLN A 278 0.68 3.77 -17.94
N LEU A 279 0.65 5.10 -17.75
CA LEU A 279 1.84 5.89 -17.45
C LEU A 279 2.35 5.59 -16.04
N ASN A 280 1.45 5.43 -15.07
CA ASN A 280 1.81 5.02 -13.71
C ASN A 280 2.47 3.65 -13.69
N PHE A 281 1.87 2.67 -14.37
CA PHE A 281 2.44 1.32 -14.51
C PHE A 281 3.82 1.34 -15.17
N LEU A 282 3.97 2.03 -16.30
CA LEU A 282 5.23 2.08 -17.04
C LEU A 282 6.37 2.65 -16.18
N LEU A 283 6.12 3.76 -15.48
CA LEU A 283 7.11 4.39 -14.61
C LEU A 283 7.50 3.47 -13.44
N LEU A 284 6.54 2.83 -12.80
CA LEU A 284 6.83 1.90 -11.72
C LEU A 284 7.57 0.65 -12.21
N ALA A 285 7.21 0.12 -13.38
CA ALA A 285 7.90 -1.03 -13.96
C ALA A 285 9.37 -0.69 -14.31
N ILE A 286 9.61 0.47 -14.92
CA ILE A 286 10.97 0.96 -15.22
C ILE A 286 11.74 1.16 -13.91
N SER A 287 11.12 1.77 -12.90
CA SER A 287 11.76 2.02 -11.62
C SER A 287 12.08 0.72 -10.86
N LEU A 288 11.24 -0.31 -10.98
CA LEU A 288 11.52 -1.63 -10.44
C LEU A 288 12.77 -2.25 -11.10
N LEU A 289 12.86 -2.19 -12.43
CA LEU A 289 14.03 -2.71 -13.15
C LEU A 289 15.30 -1.95 -12.78
N LEU A 290 15.21 -0.63 -12.68
CA LEU A 290 16.32 0.22 -12.20
C LEU A 290 16.72 -0.12 -10.76
N ASN A 291 15.74 -0.30 -9.87
CA ASN A 291 16.00 -0.70 -8.48
C ASN A 291 16.73 -2.05 -8.41
N ILE A 292 16.33 -3.04 -9.20
CA ILE A 292 17.03 -4.34 -9.30
C ILE A 292 18.48 -4.13 -9.74
N GLY A 293 18.70 -3.39 -10.83
CA GLY A 293 20.05 -3.12 -11.34
C GLY A 293 20.94 -2.38 -10.32
N LEU A 294 20.38 -1.36 -9.67
CA LEU A 294 21.08 -0.61 -8.62
C LEU A 294 21.37 -1.47 -7.39
N ASN A 295 20.47 -2.37 -7.00
CA ASN A 295 20.72 -3.31 -5.91
C ASN A 295 21.87 -4.25 -6.22
N VAL A 296 21.94 -4.82 -7.45
CA VAL A 296 23.06 -5.67 -7.87
C VAL A 296 24.38 -4.93 -7.74
N LEU A 297 24.45 -3.68 -8.21
CA LEU A 297 25.67 -2.87 -8.17
C LEU A 297 26.02 -2.44 -6.74
N PHE A 298 25.08 -1.87 -6.01
CA PHE A 298 25.37 -1.22 -4.73
C PHE A 298 25.52 -2.23 -3.58
N ILE A 299 24.80 -3.35 -3.60
CA ILE A 299 25.03 -4.43 -2.64
C ILE A 299 26.43 -5.02 -2.81
N SER A 300 26.91 -5.16 -4.05
CA SER A 300 28.28 -5.67 -4.30
C SER A 300 29.37 -4.71 -3.82
N TRP A 301 29.09 -3.39 -3.77
CA TRP A 301 30.07 -2.38 -3.34
C TRP A 301 30.00 -2.06 -1.85
N TRP A 302 28.81 -1.95 -1.31
CA TRP A 302 28.54 -1.43 0.04
C TRP A 302 27.71 -2.38 0.91
N GLY A 303 27.51 -3.63 0.48
CA GLY A 303 26.79 -4.63 1.26
C GLY A 303 25.36 -4.19 1.59
N LEU A 304 25.01 -4.30 2.86
CA LEU A 304 23.66 -4.04 3.34
C LEU A 304 23.21 -2.57 3.16
N GLU A 305 24.13 -1.63 3.40
CA GLU A 305 23.85 -0.20 3.19
C GLU A 305 23.64 0.11 1.70
N GLY A 306 24.32 -0.63 0.82
CA GLY A 306 24.14 -0.54 -0.62
C GLY A 306 22.70 -0.79 -1.06
N ALA A 307 21.98 -1.73 -0.43
CA ALA A 307 20.58 -1.97 -0.71
C ALA A 307 19.70 -0.74 -0.37
N ALA A 308 19.95 -0.09 0.75
CA ALA A 308 19.20 1.11 1.14
C ALA A 308 19.51 2.30 0.22
N ILE A 309 20.76 2.46 -0.18
CA ILE A 309 21.18 3.52 -1.12
C ILE A 309 20.57 3.25 -2.51
N ALA A 310 20.49 1.99 -2.96
CA ALA A 310 19.84 1.60 -4.21
C ALA A 310 18.36 2.01 -4.20
N THR A 311 17.66 1.72 -3.11
CA THR A 311 16.25 2.11 -2.94
C THR A 311 16.07 3.62 -2.92
N LEU A 312 16.88 4.34 -2.17
CA LEU A 312 16.84 5.80 -2.14
C LEU A 312 17.08 6.38 -3.55
N THR A 313 18.10 5.90 -4.25
CA THR A 313 18.43 6.36 -5.61
C THR A 313 17.31 6.06 -6.60
N ALA A 314 16.77 4.83 -6.60
CA ALA A 314 15.65 4.45 -7.46
C ALA A 314 14.41 5.32 -7.16
N MET A 315 14.14 5.61 -5.88
CA MET A 315 13.02 6.46 -5.46
C MET A 315 13.19 7.90 -5.94
N VAL A 316 14.38 8.47 -5.82
CA VAL A 316 14.68 9.82 -6.35
C VAL A 316 14.47 9.87 -7.86
N LEU A 317 14.97 8.88 -8.60
CA LEU A 317 14.80 8.80 -10.05
C LEU A 317 13.33 8.66 -10.45
N LEU A 318 12.57 7.81 -9.73
CA LEU A 318 11.13 7.65 -9.93
C LEU A 318 10.39 8.97 -9.71
N VAL A 319 10.66 9.65 -8.60
CA VAL A 319 9.98 10.89 -8.24
C VAL A 319 10.33 12.01 -9.22
N VAL A 320 11.60 12.19 -9.56
CA VAL A 320 12.02 13.23 -10.51
C VAL A 320 11.40 13.01 -11.89
N SER A 321 11.48 11.79 -12.43
CA SER A 321 10.86 11.47 -13.72
C SER A 321 9.33 11.59 -13.67
N GLY A 322 8.71 11.17 -12.57
CA GLY A 322 7.28 11.33 -12.35
C GLY A 322 6.83 12.79 -12.27
N GLN A 323 7.59 13.65 -11.58
CA GLN A 323 7.30 15.08 -11.51
C GLN A 323 7.41 15.77 -12.88
N ILE A 324 8.44 15.47 -13.66
CA ILE A 324 8.59 15.98 -15.02
C ILE A 324 7.41 15.55 -15.90
N LEU A 325 6.95 14.30 -15.73
CA LEU A 325 5.82 13.79 -16.52
C LEU A 325 4.51 14.46 -16.12
N ILE A 326 4.23 14.56 -14.81
CA ILE A 326 2.94 15.08 -14.35
C ILE A 326 2.82 16.58 -14.61
N ASP A 327 3.92 17.34 -14.55
CA ASP A 327 3.95 18.78 -14.85
C ASP A 327 3.57 19.08 -16.31
N ARG A 328 3.87 18.16 -17.23
CA ARG A 328 3.42 18.26 -18.65
C ARG A 328 1.92 18.01 -18.83
N ILE A 329 1.25 17.40 -17.85
CA ILE A 329 -0.16 17.01 -17.95
C ILE A 329 -1.05 17.97 -17.17
N ILE A 330 -0.59 18.38 -15.99
CA ILE A 330 -1.30 19.20 -15.00
C ILE A 330 -0.34 20.28 -14.50
N PRO A 331 -0.78 21.55 -14.42
CA PRO A 331 0.07 22.61 -13.89
C PRO A 331 0.34 22.37 -12.40
N ILE A 332 1.61 22.19 -12.03
CA ILE A 332 2.06 21.93 -10.65
C ILE A 332 3.23 22.86 -10.35
N SER A 333 3.24 23.41 -9.12
CA SER A 333 4.35 24.24 -8.62
C SER A 333 4.93 23.63 -7.33
N GLN A 334 6.21 23.28 -7.36
CA GLN A 334 6.92 22.82 -6.15
C GLN A 334 6.94 23.90 -5.08
N TRP A 335 6.94 25.17 -5.46
CA TRP A 335 6.85 26.30 -4.54
C TRP A 335 5.53 26.32 -3.75
N ASN A 336 4.44 25.97 -4.41
CA ASN A 336 3.14 25.88 -3.74
C ASN A 336 3.14 24.72 -2.73
N ILE A 337 3.78 23.58 -3.03
CA ILE A 337 3.92 22.46 -2.09
C ILE A 337 4.66 22.93 -0.84
N LEU A 338 5.76 23.66 -0.99
CA LEU A 338 6.50 24.22 0.15
C LEU A 338 5.64 25.18 0.99
N LYS A 339 4.87 26.07 0.32
CA LYS A 339 3.91 26.93 1.00
C LYS A 339 2.87 26.14 1.81
N GLN A 340 2.33 25.04 1.23
CA GLN A 340 1.39 24.17 1.92
C GLN A 340 2.00 23.50 3.17
N ILE A 341 3.26 23.06 3.11
CA ILE A 341 3.97 22.52 4.26
C ILE A 341 4.02 23.56 5.41
N ILE A 342 4.41 24.79 5.08
CA ILE A 342 4.49 25.89 6.07
C ILE A 342 3.09 26.24 6.61
N GLN A 343 2.08 26.27 5.75
CA GLN A 343 0.70 26.59 6.13
C GLN A 343 0.12 25.58 7.12
N VAL A 344 0.44 24.29 6.99
CA VAL A 344 0.00 23.26 7.95
C VAL A 344 0.47 23.58 9.38
N TYR A 345 1.70 24.07 9.55
CA TYR A 345 2.23 24.43 10.86
C TYR A 345 1.73 25.77 11.38
N THR A 346 1.45 26.74 10.50
CA THR A 346 0.97 28.05 10.89
C THR A 346 -0.54 28.12 11.08
N GLN A 347 -1.29 27.28 10.35
CA GLN A 347 -2.75 27.28 10.34
C GLN A 347 -3.33 25.84 10.37
N PRO A 348 -3.18 25.09 11.50
CA PRO A 348 -3.53 23.66 11.57
C PRO A 348 -5.00 23.34 11.30
N ARG A 349 -5.92 24.31 11.42
CA ARG A 349 -7.34 24.13 11.07
C ARG A 349 -7.57 23.81 9.58
N GLN A 350 -6.62 24.11 8.71
CA GLN A 350 -6.73 23.76 7.28
C GLN A 350 -6.60 22.26 7.00
N LEU A 351 -6.06 21.46 7.93
CA LEU A 351 -6.06 20.00 7.85
C LEU A 351 -7.47 19.41 7.82
N LEU A 352 -8.43 20.08 8.47
CA LEU A 352 -9.82 19.62 8.56
C LEU A 352 -10.62 19.86 7.26
N ASN A 353 -10.08 20.63 6.32
CA ASN A 353 -10.74 20.99 5.05
C ASN A 353 -10.20 20.16 3.85
N LEU A 354 -9.63 18.99 4.12
CA LEU A 354 -9.38 17.93 3.12
C LEU A 354 -10.68 17.15 2.87
#